data_1eeb285381e462f30e57228ab9bc4a83
#
_entry.id   1eeb285381e462f30e57228ab9bc4a83
#
_cell.length_a   1.000
_cell.length_b   1.000
_cell.length_c   1.000
_cell.angle_alpha   90.00
_cell.angle_beta   90.00
_cell.angle_gamma   90.00
#
_symmetry.space_group_name_H-M   'P 1'
#
loop_
_entity.id
_entity.type
_entity.pdbx_description
1 polymer ?
#
loop_
_entity_poly.entity_id
_entity_poly.type
_entity_poly.pdbx_seq_one_letter_code
_entity_poly.pdbx_strand_id
1 'polypeptide(L)' 'MTTIKINGMSCNHCVMAVTKALNEIDGIKDVEVDLATGEATFEERGPVDMNAVREAIKKAGYELV' A
#
# COMPACT_ATOMS: atom_id res chain seq x y z
N MET A 1 2.03 -10.14 -9.18
CA MET A 1 2.20 -9.31 -7.97
C MET A 1 2.67 -7.92 -8.37
N THR A 2 2.21 -6.93 -7.67
CA THR A 2 2.53 -5.53 -7.95
C THR A 2 3.25 -4.94 -6.75
N THR A 3 4.35 -4.25 -7.02
CA THR A 3 5.13 -3.58 -5.99
C THR A 3 5.02 -2.08 -6.18
N ILE A 4 4.69 -1.37 -5.11
CA ILE A 4 4.64 0.08 -5.12
C ILE A 4 5.60 0.62 -4.07
N LYS A 5 6.14 1.79 -4.32
CA LYS A 5 7.04 2.44 -3.38
C LYS A 5 6.30 3.56 -2.67
N ILE A 6 6.42 3.58 -1.35
CA ILE A 6 5.68 4.51 -0.51
C ILE A 6 6.66 5.37 0.27
N ASN A 7 6.45 6.67 0.22
CA ASN A 7 7.27 7.63 0.93
C ASN A 7 6.61 8.00 2.26
N GLY A 8 7.41 8.19 3.28
CA GLY A 8 6.96 8.65 4.57
C GLY A 8 6.79 7.58 5.64
N MET A 9 7.00 6.31 5.30
CA MET A 9 6.98 5.24 6.29
C MET A 9 8.27 5.26 7.12
N SER A 10 8.13 5.30 8.44
CA SER A 10 9.28 5.40 9.33
C SER A 10 9.22 4.45 10.52
N CYS A 11 8.11 3.73 10.70
CA CYS A 11 7.95 2.82 11.83
C CYS A 11 6.91 1.74 11.54
N ASN A 12 6.79 0.77 12.45
CA ASN A 12 5.85 -0.34 12.28
C ASN A 12 4.40 0.12 12.24
N HIS A 13 4.06 1.19 12.91
CA HIS A 13 2.71 1.75 12.86
C HIS A 13 2.37 2.20 11.44
N CYS A 14 3.35 2.74 10.74
CA CYS A 14 3.18 3.15 9.35
C CYS A 14 2.90 1.93 8.47
N VAL A 15 3.65 0.85 8.69
CA VAL A 15 3.45 -0.42 7.97
C VAL A 15 2.02 -0.93 8.17
N MET A 16 1.53 -0.90 9.40
CA MET A 16 0.18 -1.37 9.71
C MET A 16 -0.88 -0.49 9.04
N ALA A 17 -0.68 0.81 9.06
CA ALA A 17 -1.62 1.75 8.44
C ALA A 17 -1.71 1.54 6.93
N VAL A 18 -0.57 1.37 6.28
CA VAL A 18 -0.50 1.12 4.84
C VAL A 18 -1.12 -0.23 4.50
N THR A 19 -0.81 -1.27 5.26
CA THR A 19 -1.37 -2.60 5.05
C THR A 19 -2.90 -2.55 5.14
N LYS A 20 -3.42 -1.89 6.16
CA LYS A 20 -4.86 -1.74 6.32
C LYS A 20 -5.50 -0.97 5.18
N ALA A 21 -4.87 0.13 4.78
CA ALA A 21 -5.37 0.95 3.68
C ALA A 21 -5.47 0.15 2.38
N LEU A 22 -4.45 -0.65 2.08
CA LEU A 22 -4.43 -1.47 0.87
C LEU A 22 -5.44 -2.61 0.95
N ASN A 23 -5.62 -3.22 2.12
CA ASN A 23 -6.59 -4.30 2.30
C ASN A 23 -8.03 -3.85 2.13
N GLU A 24 -8.30 -2.57 2.27
CA GLU A 24 -9.64 -2.03 2.08
C GLU A 24 -10.01 -1.86 0.60
N ILE A 25 -9.06 -2.03 -0.29
CA ILE A 25 -9.29 -1.88 -1.73
C ILE A 25 -9.73 -3.23 -2.30
N ASP A 26 -10.87 -3.23 -2.98
CA ASP A 26 -11.36 -4.44 -3.66
C ASP A 26 -10.37 -4.88 -4.72
N GLY A 27 -10.10 -6.16 -4.77
CA GLY A 27 -9.20 -6.74 -5.76
C GLY A 27 -7.76 -6.83 -5.30
N ILE A 28 -7.44 -6.33 -4.12
CA ILE A 28 -6.09 -6.45 -3.55
C ILE A 28 -6.07 -7.50 -2.46
N LYS A 29 -5.05 -8.34 -2.48
CA LYS A 29 -4.88 -9.47 -1.58
C LYS A 29 -3.39 -9.68 -1.30
N ASP A 30 -3.10 -10.35 -0.19
CA ASP A 30 -1.73 -10.74 0.20
C ASP A 30 -0.79 -9.54 0.24
N VAL A 31 -1.19 -8.52 0.96
CA VAL A 31 -0.40 -7.30 1.10
C VAL A 31 0.80 -7.55 2.01
N GLU A 32 1.97 -7.21 1.52
CA GLU A 32 3.20 -7.24 2.31
C GLU A 32 3.88 -5.89 2.20
N VAL A 33 4.28 -5.34 3.32
CA VAL A 33 4.94 -4.04 3.37
C VAL A 33 6.34 -4.22 3.95
N ASP A 34 7.34 -3.71 3.25
CA ASP A 34 8.73 -3.74 3.69
C ASP A 34 9.13 -2.35 4.14
N LEU A 35 9.34 -2.20 5.44
CA LEU A 35 9.74 -0.92 6.02
C LEU A 35 11.16 -0.52 5.60
N ALA A 36 12.05 -1.47 5.46
CA ALA A 36 13.44 -1.20 5.13
C ALA A 36 13.59 -0.53 3.76
N THR A 37 12.78 -0.95 2.80
CA THR A 37 12.83 -0.41 1.44
C THR A 37 11.72 0.62 1.17
N GLY A 38 10.72 0.68 2.04
CA GLY A 38 9.58 1.55 1.83
C GLY A 38 8.64 1.06 0.73
N GLU A 39 8.63 -0.25 0.49
CA GLU A 39 7.84 -0.83 -0.59
C GLU A 39 6.69 -1.67 -0.06
N ALA A 40 5.60 -1.68 -0.80
CA ALA A 40 4.47 -2.55 -0.53
C ALA A 40 4.22 -3.42 -1.76
N THR A 41 4.04 -4.70 -1.52
CA THR A 41 3.76 -5.67 -2.57
C THR A 41 2.40 -6.30 -2.30
N PHE A 42 1.61 -6.45 -3.33
CA PHE A 42 0.30 -7.08 -3.20
C PHE A 42 -0.06 -7.86 -4.46
N GLU A 43 -1.00 -8.78 -4.30
CA GLU A 43 -1.53 -9.54 -5.41
C GLU A 43 -2.85 -8.93 -5.85
N GLU A 44 -3.01 -8.76 -7.16
CA GLU A 44 -4.25 -8.25 -7.75
C GLU A 44 -5.14 -9.42 -8.17
N ARG A 45 -6.36 -9.44 -7.68
CA ARG A 45 -7.33 -10.49 -8.02
C ARG A 45 -8.26 -10.09 -9.16
N GLY A 46 -8.11 -8.87 -9.66
CA GLY A 46 -8.91 -8.34 -10.73
C GLY A 46 -8.40 -6.96 -11.09
N PRO A 47 -9.13 -6.22 -11.91
CA PRO A 47 -8.73 -4.86 -12.26
C PRO A 47 -8.66 -4.00 -10.98
N VAL A 48 -7.51 -3.41 -10.74
CA VAL A 48 -7.28 -2.50 -9.61
C VAL A 48 -6.93 -1.15 -10.17
N ASP A 49 -7.67 -0.13 -9.73
CA ASP A 49 -7.42 1.24 -10.13
C ASP A 49 -6.27 1.81 -9.31
N MET A 50 -5.16 2.13 -9.96
CA MET A 50 -4.00 2.71 -9.29
C MET A 50 -4.32 4.05 -8.65
N ASN A 51 -5.31 4.78 -9.15
CA ASN A 51 -5.76 6.01 -8.50
C ASN A 51 -6.39 5.71 -7.15
N ALA A 52 -7.12 4.61 -7.03
CA ALA A 52 -7.69 4.19 -5.76
C ALA A 52 -6.58 3.83 -4.77
N VAL A 53 -5.54 3.16 -5.24
CA VAL A 53 -4.37 2.83 -4.41
C VAL A 53 -3.70 4.11 -3.91
N ARG A 54 -3.47 5.05 -4.81
CA ARG A 54 -2.85 6.34 -4.48
C ARG A 54 -3.67 7.10 -3.44
N GLU A 55 -4.99 7.14 -3.62
CA GLU A 55 -5.89 7.81 -2.70
C GLU A 55 -5.86 7.17 -1.31
N ALA A 56 -5.84 5.84 -1.25
CA ALA A 56 -5.79 5.12 0.01
C ALA A 56 -4.49 5.42 0.76
N ILE A 57 -3.37 5.43 0.05
CA ILE A 57 -2.07 5.76 0.62
C ILE A 57 -2.05 7.20 1.13
N LYS A 58 -2.60 8.12 0.35
CA LYS A 58 -2.66 9.53 0.72
C LYS A 58 -3.53 9.74 1.96
N LYS A 59 -4.66 9.06 2.04
CA LYS A 59 -5.54 9.13 3.21
C LYS A 59 -4.88 8.60 4.47
N ALA A 60 -3.99 7.63 4.33
CA ALA A 60 -3.25 7.09 5.45
C ALA A 60 -2.13 8.03 5.92
N GLY A 61 -1.86 9.11 5.18
CA GLY A 61 -0.86 10.09 5.54
C GLY A 61 0.49 9.90 4.87
N TYR A 62 0.52 9.11 3.80
CA TYR A 62 1.75 8.81 3.06
C TYR A 62 1.61 9.19 1.61
N GLU A 63 2.69 9.03 0.85
CA GLU A 63 2.69 9.34 -0.57
C GLU A 63 3.17 8.15 -1.38
N LEU A 64 2.52 7.91 -2.48
CA LEU A 64 2.96 6.93 -3.46
C LEU A 64 4.01 7.57 -4.35
N VAL A 65 5.16 6.94 -4.42
CA VAL A 65 6.27 7.42 -5.23
C VAL A 65 6.18 6.89 -6.65
#